data_5fcf30970aa72c8f86150618f5e97360
#
_entry.id   5fcf30970aa72c8f86150618f5e97360
#
_cell.length_a   1.000
_cell.length_b   1.000
_cell.length_c   1.000
_cell.angle_alpha   90.00
_cell.angle_beta   90.00
_cell.angle_gamma   90.00
#
_symmetry.space_group_name_H-M   'P 1'
#
loop_
_entity.id
_entity.type
_entity.pdbx_description
1 polymer ?
#
loop_
_entity_poly.entity_id
_entity_poly.type
_entity_poly.pdbx_seq_one_letter_code
_entity_poly.pdbx_strand_id
1 'polypeptide(L)'
;AGDGGGSHTLIQSPAIIEWLEERYPNPPLLPGDAGDRAQVRALAAIVGCDIHPINNRRILEYLRKQFGADEAAINAWCATWITAGFDAIEALLAQDTTRGSYCFGGAPSLADVYLIPQVESARRFGVDMAAWPLIRAVDAACAELPAFARAAPAAQPDA
;
A
#
# COMPACT_ATOMS: atom_id res chain seq x y z
N ALA A 1 3.98 35.79 7.61
CA ALA A 1 2.73 35.41 6.95
C ALA A 1 2.07 34.36 7.84
N GLY A 2 0.97 34.75 8.53
CA GLY A 2 0.31 33.88 9.50
C GLY A 2 -0.41 32.74 8.82
N ASP A 3 -0.10 31.54 9.27
CA ASP A 3 -0.85 30.34 8.99
C ASP A 3 -2.25 30.53 9.59
N GLY A 4 -3.25 30.69 8.73
CA GLY A 4 -4.66 30.74 9.12
C GLY A 4 -5.10 29.35 9.56
N GLY A 5 -4.71 28.95 10.77
CA GLY A 5 -4.92 27.61 11.32
C GLY A 5 -6.39 27.32 11.62
N GLY A 6 -7.20 27.12 10.60
CA GLY A 6 -8.45 26.39 10.74
C GLY A 6 -8.10 24.92 11.03
N SER A 7 -8.59 24.38 12.16
CA SER A 7 -8.49 22.96 12.47
C SER A 7 -9.30 22.18 11.41
N HIS A 8 -8.62 21.57 10.45
CA HIS A 8 -9.25 20.71 9.46
C HIS A 8 -9.12 19.25 9.93
N THR A 9 -10.25 18.56 10.01
CA THR A 9 -10.24 17.10 10.18
C THR A 9 -10.00 16.46 8.82
N LEU A 10 -8.86 15.81 8.66
CA LEU A 10 -8.53 15.06 7.44
C LEU A 10 -9.05 13.63 7.58
N ILE A 11 -9.74 13.17 6.55
CA ILE A 11 -10.26 11.81 6.44
C ILE A 11 -9.81 11.20 5.11
N GLN A 12 -9.81 9.87 5.01
CA GLN A 12 -9.34 9.09 3.86
C GLN A 12 -7.82 9.09 3.72
N SER A 13 -7.22 7.90 3.82
CA SER A 13 -5.76 7.74 3.74
C SER A 13 -5.13 8.40 2.50
N PRO A 14 -5.71 8.30 1.28
CA PRO A 14 -5.15 8.99 0.12
C PRO A 14 -5.04 10.50 0.31
N ALA A 15 -6.09 11.14 0.81
CA ALA A 15 -6.10 12.59 1.04
C ALA A 15 -5.10 13.00 2.15
N ILE A 16 -5.00 12.20 3.21
CA ILE A 16 -4.07 12.45 4.32
C ILE A 16 -2.62 12.37 3.82
N ILE A 17 -2.29 11.34 3.02
CA ILE A 17 -0.94 11.12 2.53
C ILE A 17 -0.53 12.20 1.52
N GLU A 18 -1.43 12.59 0.59
CA GLU A 18 -1.17 13.68 -0.34
C GLU A 18 -0.98 15.02 0.42
N TRP A 19 -1.79 15.29 1.44
CA TRP A 19 -1.60 16.47 2.29
C TRP A 19 -0.26 16.45 3.02
N LEU A 20 0.16 15.29 3.53
CA LEU A 20 1.47 15.14 4.18
C LEU A 20 2.61 15.40 3.19
N GLU A 21 2.52 14.90 1.96
CA GLU A 21 3.51 15.14 0.90
C GLU A 21 3.62 16.62 0.55
N GLU A 22 2.49 17.33 0.46
CA GLU A 22 2.48 18.78 0.21
C GLU A 22 3.03 19.59 1.39
N ARG A 23 2.74 19.15 2.61
CA ARG A 23 3.10 19.89 3.84
C ARG A 23 4.53 19.61 4.30
N TYR A 24 5.02 18.39 4.06
CA TYR A 24 6.32 17.89 4.52
C TYR A 24 7.06 17.18 3.37
N PRO A 25 7.47 17.91 2.32
CA PRO A 25 8.03 17.30 1.10
C PRO A 25 9.48 16.82 1.24
N ASN A 26 10.03 16.72 2.44
CA ASN A 26 11.40 16.28 2.69
C ASN A 26 11.48 15.22 3.80
N PRO A 27 11.87 13.99 3.48
CA PRO A 27 12.12 13.46 2.14
C PRO A 27 10.83 13.32 1.33
N PRO A 28 10.87 13.56 -0.02
CA PRO A 28 9.69 13.44 -0.87
C PRO A 28 9.29 11.98 -1.07
N LEU A 29 8.00 11.71 -1.08
CA LEU A 29 7.45 10.42 -1.47
C LEU A 29 7.07 10.36 -2.95
N LEU A 30 7.07 11.50 -3.62
CA LEU A 30 6.79 11.61 -5.05
C LEU A 30 7.98 12.23 -5.77
N PRO A 31 8.36 11.71 -6.95
CA PRO A 31 9.42 12.29 -7.77
C PRO A 31 9.06 13.68 -8.30
N GLY A 32 10.04 14.39 -8.86
CA GLY A 32 9.85 15.75 -9.39
C GLY A 32 9.11 15.78 -10.72
N ASP A 33 9.37 14.82 -11.62
CA ASP A 33 8.75 14.76 -12.94
C ASP A 33 7.28 14.34 -12.88
N ALA A 34 6.44 14.93 -13.71
CA ALA A 34 5.00 14.66 -13.71
C ALA A 34 4.66 13.25 -14.20
N GLY A 35 5.41 12.71 -15.14
CA GLY A 35 5.24 11.34 -15.64
C GLY A 35 5.60 10.31 -14.58
N ASP A 36 6.74 10.50 -13.92
CA ASP A 36 7.19 9.65 -12.82
C ASP A 36 6.21 9.68 -11.64
N ARG A 37 5.69 10.87 -11.28
CA ARG A 37 4.63 11.02 -10.26
C ARG A 37 3.37 10.23 -10.63
N ALA A 38 3.01 10.23 -11.91
CA ALA A 38 1.85 9.44 -12.37
C ALA A 38 2.10 7.94 -12.26
N GLN A 39 3.31 7.46 -12.56
CA GLN A 39 3.69 6.05 -12.39
C GLN A 39 3.64 5.61 -10.92
N VAL A 40 4.24 6.39 -10.02
CA VAL A 40 4.20 6.12 -8.58
C VAL A 40 2.76 6.07 -8.05
N ARG A 41 1.91 7.03 -8.48
CA ARG A 41 0.49 7.04 -8.11
C ARG A 41 -0.29 5.88 -8.72
N ALA A 42 0.06 5.43 -9.93
CA ALA A 42 -0.59 4.26 -10.53
C ALA A 42 -0.33 2.98 -9.72
N LEU A 43 0.92 2.74 -9.29
CA LEU A 43 1.25 1.63 -8.39
C LEU A 43 0.50 1.73 -7.06
N ALA A 44 0.47 2.91 -6.44
CA ALA A 44 -0.28 3.16 -5.21
C ALA A 44 -1.79 2.94 -5.40
N ALA A 45 -2.35 3.33 -6.55
CA ALA A 45 -3.78 3.20 -6.87
C ALA A 45 -4.23 1.76 -7.05
N ILE A 46 -3.39 0.86 -7.56
CA ILE A 46 -3.72 -0.58 -7.61
C ILE A 46 -4.05 -1.09 -6.21
N VAL A 47 -3.27 -0.72 -5.21
CA VAL A 47 -3.59 -1.07 -3.82
C VAL A 47 -4.80 -0.29 -3.31
N GLY A 48 -4.79 1.04 -3.48
CA GLY A 48 -5.75 1.94 -2.88
C GLY A 48 -7.15 1.92 -3.51
N CYS A 49 -7.27 1.52 -4.79
CA CYS A 49 -8.53 1.50 -5.52
C CYS A 49 -9.03 0.09 -5.86
N ASP A 50 -8.11 -0.86 -6.12
CA ASP A 50 -8.52 -2.16 -6.66
C ASP A 50 -8.42 -3.30 -5.63
N ILE A 51 -7.55 -3.20 -4.60
CA ILE A 51 -7.39 -4.24 -3.58
C ILE A 51 -8.07 -3.84 -2.27
N HIS A 52 -7.57 -2.78 -1.62
CA HIS A 52 -7.97 -2.41 -0.25
C HIS A 52 -9.48 -2.13 -0.10
N PRO A 53 -10.17 -1.39 -0.98
CA PRO A 53 -11.57 -1.05 -0.79
C PRO A 53 -12.52 -2.24 -0.79
N ILE A 54 -12.22 -3.26 -1.60
CA ILE A 54 -13.04 -4.48 -1.72
C ILE A 54 -12.69 -5.53 -0.65
N ASN A 55 -11.55 -5.41 0.00
CA ASN A 55 -11.12 -6.23 1.15
C ASN A 55 -11.33 -5.49 2.49
N ASN A 56 -11.98 -4.34 2.47
CA ASN A 56 -12.29 -3.57 3.67
C ASN A 56 -13.27 -4.32 4.58
N ARG A 57 -13.12 -4.15 5.89
CA ARG A 57 -13.95 -4.80 6.93
C ARG A 57 -15.44 -4.73 6.62
N ARG A 58 -15.96 -3.58 6.17
CA ARG A 58 -17.39 -3.42 5.85
C ARG A 58 -17.87 -4.39 4.75
N ILE A 59 -17.03 -4.66 3.75
CA ILE A 59 -17.32 -5.62 2.68
C ILE A 59 -17.29 -7.04 3.22
N LEU A 60 -16.27 -7.39 3.98
CA LEU A 60 -16.13 -8.72 4.56
C LEU A 60 -17.27 -9.04 5.53
N GLU A 61 -17.69 -8.07 6.35
CA GLU A 61 -18.88 -8.21 7.22
C GLU A 61 -20.17 -8.34 6.41
N TYR A 62 -20.30 -7.65 5.29
CA TYR A 62 -21.44 -7.77 4.39
C TYR A 62 -21.52 -9.19 3.78
N LEU A 63 -20.37 -9.72 3.31
CA LEU A 63 -20.29 -11.09 2.79
C LEU A 63 -20.71 -12.12 3.85
N ARG A 64 -20.22 -11.99 5.09
CA ARG A 64 -20.63 -12.87 6.19
C ARG A 64 -22.14 -12.80 6.46
N LYS A 65 -22.68 -11.58 6.55
CA LYS A 65 -24.09 -11.36 6.93
C LYS A 65 -25.10 -11.70 5.83
N GLN A 66 -24.79 -11.34 4.59
CA GLN A 66 -25.73 -11.47 3.47
C GLN A 66 -25.59 -12.78 2.72
N PHE A 67 -24.39 -13.33 2.66
CA PHE A 67 -24.09 -14.54 1.88
C PHE A 67 -23.68 -15.73 2.75
N GLY A 68 -23.60 -15.57 4.07
CA GLY A 68 -23.19 -16.65 4.97
C GLY A 68 -21.74 -17.08 4.78
N ALA A 69 -20.87 -16.19 4.26
CA ALA A 69 -19.48 -16.51 4.02
C ALA A 69 -18.77 -16.86 5.33
N ASP A 70 -18.21 -18.05 5.41
CA ASP A 70 -17.34 -18.49 6.48
C ASP A 70 -15.91 -17.91 6.33
N GLU A 71 -15.04 -18.22 7.26
CA GLU A 71 -13.67 -17.70 7.26
C GLU A 71 -12.86 -18.15 6.03
N ALA A 72 -13.09 -19.39 5.57
CA ALA A 72 -12.43 -19.90 4.37
C ALA A 72 -12.86 -19.14 3.11
N ALA A 73 -14.16 -18.84 2.98
CA ALA A 73 -14.70 -18.04 1.88
C ALA A 73 -14.19 -16.59 1.93
N ILE A 74 -14.06 -15.99 3.12
CA ILE A 74 -13.49 -14.65 3.31
C ILE A 74 -12.01 -14.61 2.90
N ASN A 75 -11.23 -15.60 3.35
CA ASN A 75 -9.82 -15.68 2.98
C ASN A 75 -9.65 -15.89 1.46
N ALA A 76 -10.47 -16.74 0.84
CA ALA A 76 -10.47 -16.93 -0.61
C ALA A 76 -10.85 -15.65 -1.37
N TRP A 77 -11.84 -14.91 -0.89
CA TRP A 77 -12.19 -13.59 -1.45
C TRP A 77 -11.00 -12.64 -1.42
N CYS A 78 -10.39 -12.46 -0.25
CA CYS A 78 -9.27 -11.56 -0.09
C CYS A 78 -8.07 -12.00 -0.95
N ALA A 79 -7.75 -13.29 -0.97
CA ALA A 79 -6.67 -13.85 -1.77
C ALA A 79 -6.87 -13.57 -3.26
N THR A 80 -8.08 -13.70 -3.78
CA THR A 80 -8.40 -13.44 -5.20
C THR A 80 -8.01 -12.04 -5.61
N TRP A 81 -8.44 -11.02 -4.87
CA TRP A 81 -8.20 -9.63 -5.24
C TRP A 81 -6.78 -9.17 -4.93
N ILE A 82 -6.17 -9.69 -3.88
CA ILE A 82 -4.75 -9.44 -3.57
C ILE A 82 -3.88 -10.04 -4.69
N THR A 83 -4.13 -11.28 -5.10
CA THR A 83 -3.38 -11.93 -6.19
C THR A 83 -3.47 -11.12 -7.47
N ALA A 84 -4.68 -10.75 -7.91
CA ALA A 84 -4.87 -9.97 -9.14
C ALA A 84 -4.11 -8.63 -9.10
N GLY A 85 -4.16 -7.91 -7.99
CA GLY A 85 -3.43 -6.65 -7.84
C GLY A 85 -1.91 -6.84 -7.75
N PHE A 86 -1.45 -7.88 -7.06
CA PHE A 86 -0.02 -8.17 -6.97
C PHE A 86 0.57 -8.65 -8.31
N ASP A 87 -0.17 -9.40 -9.09
CA ASP A 87 0.23 -9.77 -10.46
C ASP A 87 0.45 -8.52 -11.32
N ALA A 88 -0.45 -7.54 -11.22
CA ALA A 88 -0.31 -6.27 -11.94
C ALA A 88 0.90 -5.45 -11.44
N ILE A 89 1.10 -5.35 -10.12
CA ILE A 89 2.25 -4.63 -9.54
C ILE A 89 3.56 -5.32 -9.94
N GLU A 90 3.67 -6.64 -9.79
CA GLU A 90 4.86 -7.40 -10.15
C GLU A 90 5.23 -7.20 -11.63
N ALA A 91 4.24 -7.24 -12.53
CA ALA A 91 4.45 -6.99 -13.96
C ALA A 91 4.95 -5.57 -14.24
N LEU A 92 4.42 -4.56 -13.54
CA LEU A 92 4.87 -3.17 -13.67
C LEU A 92 6.30 -3.00 -13.12
N LEU A 93 6.61 -3.59 -11.97
CA LEU A 93 7.96 -3.57 -11.41
C LEU A 93 8.98 -4.25 -12.34
N ALA A 94 8.59 -5.32 -13.03
CA ALA A 94 9.44 -6.01 -13.98
C ALA A 94 9.74 -5.20 -15.26
N GLN A 95 8.86 -4.28 -15.63
CA GLN A 95 9.05 -3.41 -16.81
C GLN A 95 10.07 -2.30 -16.54
N ASP A 96 10.21 -1.83 -15.31
CA ASP A 96 11.19 -0.80 -14.95
C ASP A 96 12.54 -1.45 -14.57
N THR A 97 13.39 -1.64 -15.56
CA THR A 97 14.74 -2.20 -15.37
C THR A 97 15.73 -1.22 -14.71
N THR A 98 15.33 0.04 -14.53
CA THR A 98 16.17 1.10 -13.94
C THR A 98 15.83 1.37 -12.47
N ARG A 99 14.72 0.80 -11.95
CA ARG A 99 14.34 0.95 -10.57
C ARG A 99 15.42 0.39 -9.62
N GLY A 100 15.57 1.01 -8.45
CA GLY A 100 16.42 0.52 -7.38
C GLY A 100 15.74 -0.56 -6.53
N SER A 101 15.90 -0.48 -5.22
CA SER A 101 15.38 -1.47 -4.26
C SER A 101 13.89 -1.29 -3.90
N TYR A 102 13.26 -0.19 -4.32
CA TYR A 102 11.88 0.18 -3.98
C TYR A 102 10.95 0.06 -5.19
N CYS A 103 9.67 0.37 -5.00
CA CYS A 103 8.71 0.35 -6.09
C CYS A 103 9.09 1.29 -7.24
N PHE A 104 9.73 2.41 -6.93
CA PHE A 104 10.20 3.40 -7.90
C PHE A 104 11.51 4.02 -7.44
N GLY A 105 12.55 4.00 -8.31
CA GLY A 105 13.82 4.65 -8.03
C GLY A 105 14.60 4.06 -6.84
N GLY A 106 15.47 4.87 -6.27
CA GLY A 106 16.43 4.46 -5.22
C GLY A 106 16.03 4.82 -3.79
N ALA A 107 14.86 5.38 -3.58
CA ALA A 107 14.31 5.75 -2.27
C ALA A 107 12.84 5.34 -2.16
N PRO A 108 12.31 5.14 -0.92
CA PRO A 108 10.90 4.85 -0.73
C PRO A 108 10.02 5.93 -1.33
N SER A 109 8.95 5.52 -1.97
CA SER A 109 7.96 6.36 -2.62
C SER A 109 6.56 6.16 -2.03
N LEU A 110 5.61 6.94 -2.49
CA LEU A 110 4.20 6.75 -2.16
C LEU A 110 3.72 5.32 -2.48
N ALA A 111 4.24 4.69 -3.55
CA ALA A 111 3.90 3.32 -3.91
C ALA A 111 4.28 2.32 -2.82
N ASP A 112 5.45 2.48 -2.19
CA ASP A 112 5.89 1.62 -1.09
C ASP A 112 5.03 1.80 0.16
N VAL A 113 4.61 3.03 0.45
CA VAL A 113 3.71 3.34 1.59
C VAL A 113 2.37 2.62 1.45
N TYR A 114 1.87 2.43 0.22
CA TYR A 114 0.65 1.65 -0.04
C TYR A 114 0.91 0.15 -0.08
N LEU A 115 2.01 -0.27 -0.70
CA LEU A 115 2.29 -1.70 -0.94
C LEU A 115 2.59 -2.45 0.35
N ILE A 116 3.44 -1.92 1.24
CA ILE A 116 3.90 -2.66 2.42
C ILE A 116 2.78 -3.07 3.36
N PRO A 117 1.81 -2.20 3.74
CA PRO A 117 0.65 -2.62 4.53
C PRO A 117 -0.22 -3.67 3.81
N GLN A 118 -0.25 -3.63 2.47
CA GLN A 118 -0.98 -4.62 1.69
C GLN A 118 -0.28 -5.98 1.67
N VAL A 119 1.06 -6.02 1.69
CA VAL A 119 1.84 -7.25 1.87
C VAL A 119 1.55 -7.89 3.24
N GLU A 120 1.50 -7.10 4.30
CA GLU A 120 1.08 -7.60 5.62
C GLU A 120 -0.36 -8.14 5.61
N SER A 121 -1.27 -7.46 4.90
CA SER A 121 -2.63 -7.94 4.71
C SER A 121 -2.67 -9.28 3.95
N ALA A 122 -1.83 -9.44 2.93
CA ALA A 122 -1.70 -10.70 2.17
C ALA A 122 -1.28 -11.86 3.07
N ARG A 123 -0.26 -11.67 3.90
CA ARG A 123 0.20 -12.65 4.89
C ARG A 123 -0.91 -13.05 5.85
N ARG A 124 -1.65 -12.07 6.38
CA ARG A 124 -2.76 -12.29 7.30
C ARG A 124 -3.88 -13.15 6.69
N PHE A 125 -4.14 -13.01 5.39
CA PHE A 125 -5.13 -13.82 4.66
C PHE A 125 -4.55 -15.10 4.06
N GLY A 126 -3.32 -15.49 4.42
CA GLY A 126 -2.69 -16.73 4.01
C GLY A 126 -2.28 -16.78 2.53
N VAL A 127 -2.08 -15.62 1.88
CA VAL A 127 -1.60 -15.57 0.51
C VAL A 127 -0.12 -15.90 0.46
N ASP A 128 0.25 -16.89 -0.35
CA ASP A 128 1.65 -17.26 -0.55
C ASP A 128 2.37 -16.20 -1.39
N MET A 129 3.34 -15.54 -0.78
CA MET A 129 4.12 -14.48 -1.40
C MET A 129 5.19 -14.98 -2.39
N ALA A 130 5.38 -16.30 -2.54
CA ALA A 130 6.44 -16.87 -3.38
C ALA A 130 6.29 -16.49 -4.86
N ALA A 131 5.06 -16.24 -5.33
CA ALA A 131 4.76 -15.88 -6.71
C ALA A 131 5.30 -14.49 -7.12
N TRP A 132 5.60 -13.59 -6.16
CA TRP A 132 5.98 -12.19 -6.44
C TRP A 132 7.36 -11.85 -5.88
N PRO A 133 8.44 -12.25 -6.56
CA PRO A 133 9.80 -12.04 -6.08
C PRO A 133 10.20 -10.57 -6.01
N LEU A 134 9.70 -9.70 -6.91
CA LEU A 134 10.03 -8.28 -6.89
C LEU A 134 9.30 -7.55 -5.75
N ILE A 135 8.04 -7.86 -5.51
CA ILE A 135 7.29 -7.34 -4.35
C ILE A 135 7.99 -7.78 -3.05
N ARG A 136 8.43 -9.03 -2.95
CA ARG A 136 9.18 -9.52 -1.78
C ARG A 136 10.51 -8.79 -1.58
N ALA A 137 11.21 -8.47 -2.68
CA ALA A 137 12.46 -7.72 -2.61
C ALA A 137 12.23 -6.28 -2.10
N VAL A 138 11.17 -5.61 -2.59
CA VAL A 138 10.75 -4.29 -2.11
C VAL A 138 10.38 -4.34 -0.63
N ASP A 139 9.60 -5.32 -0.22
CA ASP A 139 9.20 -5.51 1.18
C ASP A 139 10.41 -5.70 2.09
N ALA A 140 11.36 -6.55 1.70
CA ALA A 140 12.60 -6.74 2.45
C ALA A 140 13.42 -5.43 2.55
N ALA A 141 13.54 -4.66 1.47
CA ALA A 141 14.24 -3.39 1.49
C ALA A 141 13.55 -2.35 2.40
N CYS A 142 12.22 -2.29 2.38
CA CYS A 142 11.46 -1.41 3.27
C CYS A 142 11.59 -1.81 4.75
N ALA A 143 11.63 -3.11 5.05
CA ALA A 143 11.77 -3.62 6.41
C ALA A 143 13.08 -3.16 7.11
N GLU A 144 14.15 -2.92 6.34
CA GLU A 144 15.41 -2.39 6.86
C GLU A 144 15.32 -0.91 7.27
N LEU A 145 14.28 -0.21 6.88
CA LEU A 145 14.12 1.21 7.18
C LEU A 145 13.45 1.41 8.56
N PRO A 146 14.07 2.16 9.47
CA PRO A 146 13.51 2.38 10.81
C PRO A 146 12.09 2.98 10.81
N ALA A 147 11.73 3.76 9.77
CA ALA A 147 10.39 4.33 9.63
C ALA A 147 9.33 3.26 9.42
N PHE A 148 9.56 2.31 8.52
CA PHE A 148 8.66 1.18 8.27
C PHE A 148 8.61 0.21 9.44
N ALA A 149 9.77 -0.11 10.04
CA ALA A 149 9.83 -0.97 11.22
C ALA A 149 9.00 -0.41 12.40
N ARG A 150 9.10 0.91 12.65
CA ARG A 150 8.29 1.57 13.69
C ARG A 150 6.80 1.66 13.35
N ALA A 151 6.44 1.70 12.06
CA ALA A 151 5.06 1.77 11.60
C ALA A 151 4.39 0.39 11.49
N ALA A 152 5.14 -0.70 11.63
CA ALA A 152 4.60 -2.05 11.55
C ALA A 152 3.49 -2.25 12.60
N PRO A 153 2.38 -2.96 12.27
CA PRO A 153 1.28 -3.19 13.21
C PRO A 153 1.76 -3.77 14.56
N ALA A 154 2.64 -4.77 14.53
CA ALA A 154 3.19 -5.40 15.74
C ALA A 154 4.05 -4.46 16.62
N ALA A 155 4.45 -3.29 16.10
CA ALA A 155 5.21 -2.29 16.86
C ALA A 155 4.31 -1.22 17.50
N GLN A 156 2.98 -1.27 17.30
CA GLN A 156 2.05 -0.29 17.85
C GLN A 156 1.64 -0.64 19.29
N PRO A 157 1.34 0.36 20.14
CA PRO A 157 0.96 0.12 21.54
C PRO A 157 -0.34 -0.65 21.74
N ASP A 158 -1.19 -0.69 20.70
CA ASP A 158 -2.52 -1.31 20.67
C ASP A 158 -2.55 -2.61 19.82
N ALA A 159 -1.37 -3.17 19.52
CA ALA A 159 -1.21 -4.40 18.72
C ALA A 159 -1.66 -5.67 19.48
#